data_16ed9b5fc7a76e8b128000d0c2ab5cdb
#
_entry.id   16ed9b5fc7a76e8b128000d0c2ab5cdb
#
_cell.length_a   1.000
_cell.length_b   1.000
_cell.length_c   1.000
_cell.angle_alpha   90.00
_cell.angle_beta   90.00
_cell.angle_gamma   90.00
#
_symmetry.space_group_name_H-M   'P 1'
#
loop_
_entity.id
_entity.type
_entity.pdbx_description
1 polymer ?
#
loop_
_entity_poly.entity_id
_entity_poly.type
_entity_poly.pdbx_seq_one_letter_code
_entity_poly.pdbx_strand_id
1 'polypeptide(L)'
;MGFINEYIDRRLCGPELESELLKLISEYNEKRDTYLFVYAAAIGKPIPALPLEQADFYVIRDLLASKKDIQMIDMYIETPGGSGETAEEIVKFLRNNFDTVSFVVSGEAKSAGTIIVLSGDEILMTETGSLGPIDAQMKIGRSVVSAYDYMEWVEEKRKEAEEQGRLNPFDATMVAQITPGELGSVFHALKFAEDLVVEWLINYKFKKWAATESRKIPVTEEMKRKRAGEIAKELTNHSKWRLHGRSIKIDDLEEIGLKITRIDGNPKLAEIVYRIQTVCRLLFDTTSFFKIFATQDNKIFRQAVPVGAPIRIPEKPTVDIAEIEQKCPKCGETYKLYAKFVHNPKIDVDFKNKGFIPFPKDAKIICKCGFEIDLLGIKNQIEIQTGRKVIVE
;
A
#
# COMPACT_ATOMS: atom_id res chain seq x y z
N MET A 1 -27.24 -4.79 -11.20
CA MET A 1 -26.14 -4.37 -12.10
C MET A 1 -24.86 -4.53 -11.31
N GLY A 2 -23.79 -5.07 -11.89
CA GLY A 2 -22.53 -5.23 -11.15
C GLY A 2 -21.80 -3.89 -11.01
N PHE A 3 -21.06 -3.69 -9.92
CA PHE A 3 -20.34 -2.43 -9.65
C PHE A 3 -19.38 -2.02 -10.79
N ILE A 4 -18.71 -2.96 -11.43
CA ILE A 4 -17.82 -2.69 -12.58
C ILE A 4 -18.59 -2.00 -13.71
N ASN A 5 -19.75 -2.55 -14.09
CA ASN A 5 -20.57 -1.97 -15.16
C ASN A 5 -21.08 -0.57 -14.79
N GLU A 6 -21.47 -0.35 -13.53
CA GLU A 6 -21.87 0.97 -13.05
C GLU A 6 -20.79 2.02 -13.26
N TYR A 7 -19.52 1.70 -12.89
CA TYR A 7 -18.40 2.63 -13.07
C TYR A 7 -18.00 2.82 -14.54
N ILE A 8 -18.10 1.76 -15.38
CA ILE A 8 -17.87 1.87 -16.83
C ILE A 8 -18.91 2.77 -17.47
N ASP A 9 -20.20 2.60 -17.11
CA ASP A 9 -21.30 3.42 -17.65
C ASP A 9 -21.15 4.88 -17.24
N ARG A 10 -20.64 5.17 -16.05
CA ARG A 10 -20.29 6.52 -15.59
C ARG A 10 -19.07 7.12 -16.30
N ARG A 11 -18.31 6.34 -17.08
CA ARG A 11 -17.13 6.73 -17.85
C ARG A 11 -16.08 7.48 -17.01
N LEU A 12 -15.86 7.06 -15.78
CA LEU A 12 -14.88 7.70 -14.90
C LEU A 12 -13.46 7.48 -15.42
N CYS A 13 -12.69 8.55 -15.52
CA CYS A 13 -11.25 8.49 -15.82
C CYS A 13 -10.39 8.35 -14.55
N GLY A 14 -9.08 8.22 -14.70
CA GLY A 14 -8.16 8.02 -13.59
C GLY A 14 -8.36 8.99 -12.41
N PRO A 15 -8.32 10.32 -12.60
CA PRO A 15 -8.52 11.31 -11.53
C PRO A 15 -9.89 11.21 -10.83
N GLU A 16 -10.94 10.85 -11.58
CA GLU A 16 -12.29 10.68 -11.03
C GLU A 16 -12.39 9.39 -10.20
N LEU A 17 -11.77 8.30 -10.66
CA LEU A 17 -11.64 7.05 -9.89
C LEU A 17 -10.83 7.26 -8.61
N GLU A 18 -9.76 8.07 -8.67
CA GLU A 18 -8.99 8.44 -7.49
C GLU A 18 -9.84 9.19 -6.46
N SER A 19 -10.66 10.14 -6.91
CA SER A 19 -11.58 10.90 -6.06
C SER A 19 -12.68 10.02 -5.48
N GLU A 20 -13.21 9.08 -6.27
CA GLU A 20 -14.20 8.10 -5.82
C GLU A 20 -13.61 7.18 -4.75
N LEU A 21 -12.34 6.75 -4.89
CA LEU A 21 -11.66 5.95 -3.86
C LEU A 21 -11.61 6.67 -2.52
N LEU A 22 -11.19 7.95 -2.50
CA LEU A 22 -11.11 8.73 -1.25
C LEU A 22 -12.48 8.92 -0.62
N LYS A 23 -13.51 9.15 -1.43
CA LYS A 23 -14.91 9.25 -0.97
C LYS A 23 -15.38 7.94 -0.31
N LEU A 24 -15.14 6.79 -0.96
CA LEU A 24 -15.49 5.48 -0.41
C LEU A 24 -14.74 5.17 0.89
N ILE A 25 -13.48 5.59 1.02
CA ILE A 25 -12.72 5.49 2.26
C ILE A 25 -13.39 6.33 3.38
N SER A 26 -13.84 7.55 3.07
CA SER A 26 -14.57 8.38 4.03
C SER A 26 -15.91 7.74 4.45
N GLU A 27 -16.68 7.21 3.50
CA GLU A 27 -17.93 6.48 3.78
C GLU A 27 -17.69 5.22 4.65
N TYR A 28 -16.56 4.52 4.43
CA TYR A 28 -16.16 3.40 5.28
C TYR A 28 -15.88 3.86 6.71
N ASN A 29 -15.10 4.94 6.86
CA ASN A 29 -14.73 5.49 8.16
C ASN A 29 -15.96 5.89 8.97
N GLU A 30 -16.91 6.59 8.36
CA GLU A 30 -18.17 6.96 8.99
C GLU A 30 -18.99 5.73 9.39
N LYS A 31 -19.02 4.69 8.53
CA LYS A 31 -19.82 3.49 8.76
C LYS A 31 -19.25 2.59 9.85
N ARG A 32 -17.93 2.55 9.98
CA ARG A 32 -17.19 1.62 10.83
C ARG A 32 -16.69 2.31 12.12
N ASP A 33 -16.74 3.64 12.17
CA ASP A 33 -16.16 4.47 13.25
C ASP A 33 -14.68 4.15 13.48
N THR A 34 -13.90 4.15 12.38
CA THR A 34 -12.47 3.81 12.36
C THR A 34 -11.76 4.58 11.25
N TYR A 35 -10.46 4.52 11.19
CA TYR A 35 -9.68 5.13 10.11
C TYR A 35 -9.18 4.05 9.15
N LEU A 36 -9.67 4.06 7.91
CA LEU A 36 -9.26 3.10 6.89
C LEU A 36 -8.01 3.57 6.16
N PHE A 37 -7.03 2.69 6.10
CA PHE A 37 -5.88 2.77 5.21
C PHE A 37 -5.99 1.68 4.14
N VAL A 38 -5.92 2.06 2.87
CA VAL A 38 -5.96 1.14 1.73
C VAL A 38 -4.55 0.89 1.22
N TYR A 39 -4.13 -0.38 1.22
CA TYR A 39 -2.95 -0.88 0.52
C TYR A 39 -3.38 -1.95 -0.46
N ALA A 40 -3.26 -1.66 -1.75
CA ALA A 40 -3.60 -2.60 -2.81
C ALA A 40 -2.52 -2.69 -3.87
N ALA A 41 -2.22 -3.90 -4.32
CA ALA A 41 -1.27 -4.20 -5.39
C ALA A 41 -1.98 -4.85 -6.58
N ALA A 42 -1.55 -4.56 -7.80
CA ALA A 42 -2.12 -5.06 -9.06
C ALA A 42 -1.73 -6.54 -9.31
N ILE A 43 -2.24 -7.45 -8.46
CA ILE A 43 -1.91 -8.88 -8.51
C ILE A 43 -2.14 -9.44 -9.92
N GLY A 44 -1.17 -10.20 -10.42
CA GLY A 44 -1.18 -10.77 -11.77
C GLY A 44 -0.44 -9.93 -12.82
N LYS A 45 -0.09 -8.67 -12.54
CA LYS A 45 0.79 -7.91 -13.44
C LYS A 45 2.26 -8.33 -13.24
N PRO A 46 3.03 -8.55 -14.32
CA PRO A 46 4.44 -8.96 -14.23
C PRO A 46 5.37 -7.78 -13.93
N ILE A 47 5.20 -7.17 -12.76
CA ILE A 47 5.99 -6.02 -12.31
C ILE A 47 6.90 -6.47 -11.17
N PRO A 48 8.24 -6.33 -11.30
CA PRO A 48 9.19 -6.81 -10.28
C PRO A 48 8.97 -6.21 -8.89
N ALA A 49 8.55 -4.96 -8.80
CA ALA A 49 8.28 -4.24 -7.54
C ALA A 49 6.85 -4.46 -7.01
N LEU A 50 6.10 -5.42 -7.55
CA LEU A 50 4.73 -5.71 -7.11
C LEU A 50 4.67 -6.39 -5.74
N PRO A 51 5.54 -7.37 -5.40
CA PRO A 51 5.57 -7.95 -4.06
C PRO A 51 5.86 -6.89 -2.99
N LEU A 52 5.46 -7.20 -1.75
CA LEU A 52 5.73 -6.37 -0.58
C LEU A 52 7.25 -6.18 -0.39
N GLU A 53 7.70 -4.93 -0.33
CA GLU A 53 9.11 -4.55 -0.21
C GLU A 53 9.30 -3.39 0.76
N GLN A 54 10.54 -3.15 1.21
CA GLN A 54 10.88 -2.11 2.18
C GLN A 54 10.39 -0.71 1.79
N ALA A 55 10.36 -0.40 0.50
CA ALA A 55 9.82 0.88 0.01
C ALA A 55 8.33 1.07 0.33
N ASP A 56 7.56 -0.01 0.46
CA ASP A 56 6.15 0.05 0.84
C ASP A 56 5.99 0.48 2.30
N PHE A 57 6.85 -0.05 3.19
CA PHE A 57 6.89 0.37 4.59
C PHE A 57 7.11 1.88 4.74
N TYR A 58 8.06 2.46 3.99
CA TYR A 58 8.30 3.90 4.06
C TYR A 58 7.09 4.72 3.62
N VAL A 59 6.35 4.29 2.58
CA VAL A 59 5.12 4.95 2.15
C VAL A 59 4.02 4.85 3.21
N ILE A 60 3.82 3.67 3.78
CA ILE A 60 2.83 3.44 4.86
C ILE A 60 3.16 4.33 6.07
N ARG A 61 4.43 4.34 6.48
CA ARG A 61 4.90 5.18 7.58
C ARG A 61 4.67 6.66 7.32
N ASP A 62 5.00 7.15 6.13
CA ASP A 62 4.86 8.56 5.75
C ASP A 62 3.39 9.02 5.82
N LEU A 63 2.46 8.22 5.28
CA LEU A 63 1.04 8.53 5.27
C LEU A 63 0.38 8.47 6.65
N LEU A 64 0.88 7.62 7.56
CA LEU A 64 0.27 7.37 8.86
C LEU A 64 0.99 8.05 10.03
N ALA A 65 2.24 8.50 9.89
CA ALA A 65 3.03 9.04 10.99
C ALA A 65 2.43 10.30 11.65
N SER A 66 1.64 11.08 10.91
CA SER A 66 0.97 12.29 11.42
C SER A 66 -0.37 12.01 12.13
N LYS A 67 -0.86 10.76 12.10
CA LYS A 67 -2.21 10.38 12.58
C LYS A 67 -2.21 9.95 14.04
N LYS A 68 -1.56 10.73 14.92
CA LYS A 68 -1.39 10.40 16.35
C LYS A 68 -2.68 10.42 17.19
N ASP A 69 -3.70 11.12 16.71
CA ASP A 69 -4.99 11.22 17.41
C ASP A 69 -5.93 10.03 17.11
N ILE A 70 -5.53 9.16 16.18
CA ILE A 70 -6.30 8.00 15.77
C ILE A 70 -5.89 6.81 16.64
N GLN A 71 -6.85 6.21 17.34
CA GLN A 71 -6.63 5.03 18.18
C GLN A 71 -6.94 3.72 17.45
N MET A 72 -7.88 3.73 16.50
CA MET A 72 -8.32 2.54 15.76
C MET A 72 -8.07 2.71 14.28
N ILE A 73 -7.37 1.75 13.69
CA ILE A 73 -7.12 1.69 12.26
C ILE A 73 -7.59 0.36 11.68
N ASP A 74 -8.30 0.45 10.55
CA ASP A 74 -8.56 -0.69 9.69
C ASP A 74 -7.64 -0.58 8.46
N MET A 75 -6.99 -1.67 8.07
CA MET A 75 -6.16 -1.71 6.87
C MET A 75 -6.78 -2.64 5.83
N TYR A 76 -7.28 -2.05 4.73
CA TYR A 76 -7.59 -2.83 3.54
C TYR A 76 -6.30 -3.29 2.90
N ILE A 77 -6.15 -4.60 2.70
CA ILE A 77 -4.93 -5.18 2.17
C ILE A 77 -5.22 -6.11 0.99
N GLU A 78 -4.56 -5.85 -0.14
CA GLU A 78 -4.53 -6.72 -1.31
C GLU A 78 -3.08 -6.81 -1.82
N THR A 79 -2.45 -8.00 -1.70
CA THR A 79 -1.03 -8.21 -2.00
C THR A 79 -0.71 -9.67 -2.34
N PRO A 80 0.21 -9.92 -3.27
CA PRO A 80 0.70 -11.28 -3.54
C PRO A 80 1.63 -11.80 -2.43
N GLY A 81 1.98 -10.99 -1.43
CA GLY A 81 3.01 -11.25 -0.45
C GLY A 81 4.34 -10.61 -0.82
N GLY A 82 5.43 -11.08 -0.23
CA GLY A 82 6.78 -10.55 -0.44
C GLY A 82 7.67 -10.73 0.79
N SER A 83 8.45 -9.69 1.19
CA SER A 83 9.37 -9.75 2.33
C SER A 83 8.66 -9.92 3.66
N GLY A 84 9.04 -10.96 4.42
CA GLY A 84 8.57 -11.22 5.79
C GLY A 84 9.09 -10.18 6.77
N GLU A 85 10.31 -9.69 6.58
CA GLU A 85 10.92 -8.64 7.40
C GLU A 85 10.15 -7.32 7.23
N THR A 86 9.77 -6.98 6.01
CA THR A 86 8.93 -5.80 5.76
C THR A 86 7.55 -5.94 6.40
N ALA A 87 6.97 -7.14 6.36
CA ALA A 87 5.70 -7.42 7.04
C ALA A 87 5.83 -7.19 8.56
N GLU A 88 6.91 -7.66 9.17
CA GLU A 88 7.21 -7.43 10.58
C GLU A 88 7.34 -5.95 10.92
N GLU A 89 8.07 -5.18 10.12
CA GLU A 89 8.23 -3.73 10.33
C GLU A 89 6.90 -2.98 10.23
N ILE A 90 6.06 -3.32 9.24
CA ILE A 90 4.72 -2.72 9.08
C ILE A 90 3.88 -3.02 10.33
N VAL A 91 3.82 -4.27 10.78
CA VAL A 91 3.03 -4.65 11.95
C VAL A 91 3.54 -3.94 13.20
N LYS A 92 4.84 -3.93 13.45
CA LYS A 92 5.44 -3.21 14.58
C LYS A 92 5.11 -1.71 14.55
N PHE A 93 5.18 -1.09 13.38
CA PHE A 93 4.81 0.31 13.21
C PHE A 93 3.33 0.55 13.53
N LEU A 94 2.41 -0.24 12.97
CA LEU A 94 0.98 -0.12 13.23
C LEU A 94 0.68 -0.30 14.71
N ARG A 95 1.24 -1.33 15.35
CA ARG A 95 1.02 -1.65 16.77
C ARG A 95 1.62 -0.64 17.74
N ASN A 96 2.66 0.08 17.35
CA ASN A 96 3.26 1.14 18.16
C ASN A 96 2.48 2.47 18.06
N ASN A 97 1.64 2.65 17.05
CA ASN A 97 0.95 3.91 16.81
C ASN A 97 -0.57 3.83 17.00
N PHE A 98 -1.18 2.63 17.00
CA PHE A 98 -2.61 2.42 17.11
C PHE A 98 -2.95 1.37 18.16
N ASP A 99 -3.98 1.65 18.97
CA ASP A 99 -4.42 0.74 20.04
C ASP A 99 -5.15 -0.49 19.49
N THR A 100 -5.92 -0.31 18.42
CA THR A 100 -6.64 -1.38 17.72
C THR A 100 -6.29 -1.35 16.24
N VAL A 101 -5.86 -2.50 15.72
CA VAL A 101 -5.53 -2.69 14.32
C VAL A 101 -6.34 -3.84 13.77
N SER A 102 -7.17 -3.59 12.76
CA SER A 102 -7.94 -4.62 12.08
C SER A 102 -7.61 -4.66 10.59
N PHE A 103 -7.87 -5.79 9.95
CA PHE A 103 -7.59 -5.96 8.53
C PHE A 103 -8.84 -6.29 7.75
N VAL A 104 -8.97 -5.66 6.58
CA VAL A 104 -10.08 -5.86 5.63
C VAL A 104 -9.53 -6.55 4.39
N VAL A 105 -10.04 -7.73 4.10
CA VAL A 105 -9.62 -8.56 2.97
C VAL A 105 -10.81 -8.84 2.07
N SER A 106 -10.83 -8.20 0.90
CA SER A 106 -11.85 -8.42 -0.14
C SER A 106 -11.27 -9.08 -1.40
N GLY A 107 -9.98 -8.85 -1.66
CA GLY A 107 -9.19 -9.53 -2.67
C GLY A 107 -8.28 -10.61 -2.06
N GLU A 108 -7.04 -10.64 -2.48
CA GLU A 108 -6.04 -11.62 -2.06
C GLU A 108 -5.00 -10.99 -1.14
N ALA A 109 -4.78 -11.57 0.04
CA ALA A 109 -3.66 -11.23 0.91
C ALA A 109 -2.82 -12.50 1.15
N LYS A 110 -1.83 -12.74 0.28
CA LYS A 110 -1.06 -13.99 0.24
C LYS A 110 0.26 -13.89 0.99
N SER A 111 0.80 -15.04 1.45
CA SER A 111 2.14 -15.16 2.04
C SER A 111 2.37 -14.10 3.14
N ALA A 112 3.35 -13.17 2.97
CA ALA A 112 3.61 -12.08 3.90
C ALA A 112 2.36 -11.21 4.18
N GLY A 113 1.45 -11.07 3.21
CA GLY A 113 0.14 -10.43 3.41
C GLY A 113 -0.74 -11.18 4.42
N THR A 114 -0.76 -12.52 4.36
CA THR A 114 -1.44 -13.36 5.37
C THR A 114 -0.84 -13.13 6.75
N ILE A 115 0.50 -13.11 6.86
CA ILE A 115 1.21 -12.87 8.12
C ILE A 115 0.79 -11.53 8.72
N ILE A 116 0.74 -10.44 7.91
CA ILE A 116 0.26 -9.12 8.35
C ILE A 116 -1.17 -9.21 8.88
N VAL A 117 -2.09 -9.84 8.13
CA VAL A 117 -3.51 -9.97 8.52
C VAL A 117 -3.69 -10.70 9.85
N LEU A 118 -2.88 -11.73 10.11
CA LEU A 118 -2.93 -12.50 11.36
C LEU A 118 -2.48 -11.70 12.59
N SER A 119 -1.87 -10.54 12.41
CA SER A 119 -1.54 -9.61 13.49
C SER A 119 -2.74 -8.76 13.95
N GLY A 120 -3.91 -8.85 13.29
CA GLY A 120 -5.08 -8.02 13.58
C GLY A 120 -5.83 -8.42 14.85
N ASP A 121 -6.40 -7.44 15.54
CA ASP A 121 -7.40 -7.69 16.58
C ASP A 121 -8.66 -8.31 15.96
N GLU A 122 -9.04 -7.81 14.79
CA GLU A 122 -10.14 -8.33 13.98
C GLU A 122 -9.68 -8.57 12.54
N ILE A 123 -10.20 -9.62 11.94
CA ILE A 123 -10.02 -9.95 10.51
C ILE A 123 -11.39 -9.90 9.88
N LEU A 124 -11.61 -8.89 9.02
CA LEU A 124 -12.84 -8.70 8.29
C LEU A 124 -12.65 -9.20 6.85
N MET A 125 -13.50 -10.11 6.42
CA MET A 125 -13.40 -10.66 5.06
C MET A 125 -14.73 -10.64 4.34
N THR A 126 -14.70 -10.37 3.03
CA THR A 126 -15.80 -10.63 2.11
C THR A 126 -15.71 -12.07 1.58
N GLU A 127 -16.78 -12.59 0.98
CA GLU A 127 -16.79 -13.91 0.32
C GLU A 127 -15.70 -14.04 -0.77
N THR A 128 -15.39 -12.93 -1.45
CA THR A 128 -14.32 -12.92 -2.47
C THR A 128 -12.94 -12.90 -1.86
N GLY A 129 -12.79 -12.45 -0.62
CA GLY A 129 -11.54 -12.37 0.11
C GLY A 129 -10.85 -13.74 0.25
N SER A 130 -9.53 -13.74 0.26
CA SER A 130 -8.75 -14.94 0.55
C SER A 130 -7.39 -14.62 1.14
N LEU A 131 -6.96 -15.44 2.08
CA LEU A 131 -5.59 -15.53 2.54
C LEU A 131 -4.83 -16.61 1.76
N GLY A 132 -3.56 -16.78 2.03
CA GLY A 132 -2.73 -17.84 1.47
C GLY A 132 -1.93 -18.57 2.54
N PRO A 133 -1.29 -19.71 2.16
CA PRO A 133 -0.29 -20.34 2.99
C PRO A 133 0.84 -19.35 3.34
N ILE A 134 1.46 -19.59 4.50
CA ILE A 134 2.58 -18.76 5.00
C ILE A 134 3.92 -19.52 4.89
N ASP A 135 3.98 -20.53 4.01
CA ASP A 135 5.21 -21.26 3.75
C ASP A 135 6.25 -20.34 3.10
N ALA A 136 7.43 -20.31 3.68
CA ALA A 136 8.53 -19.49 3.13
C ALA A 136 8.95 -20.00 1.76
N GLN A 137 9.07 -19.11 0.79
CA GLN A 137 9.60 -19.42 -0.54
C GLN A 137 11.06 -18.98 -0.59
N MET A 138 11.95 -19.88 -1.02
CA MET A 138 13.37 -19.61 -1.08
C MET A 138 13.92 -19.88 -2.48
N LYS A 139 14.89 -19.07 -2.88
CA LYS A 139 15.64 -19.31 -4.11
C LYS A 139 16.82 -20.23 -3.83
N ILE A 140 16.75 -21.45 -4.34
CA ILE A 140 17.82 -22.44 -4.24
C ILE A 140 18.33 -22.72 -5.66
N GLY A 141 19.57 -22.36 -5.92
CA GLY A 141 20.13 -22.41 -7.26
C GLY A 141 19.34 -21.55 -8.26
N ARG A 142 18.67 -22.19 -9.23
CA ARG A 142 17.87 -21.52 -10.27
C ARG A 142 16.37 -21.55 -9.99
N SER A 143 15.94 -22.26 -8.96
CA SER A 143 14.54 -22.52 -8.66
C SER A 143 14.09 -21.73 -7.42
N VAL A 144 12.81 -21.35 -7.41
CA VAL A 144 12.12 -20.92 -6.20
C VAL A 144 11.33 -22.11 -5.70
N VAL A 145 11.61 -22.53 -4.47
CA VAL A 145 11.03 -23.74 -3.86
C VAL A 145 10.42 -23.38 -2.51
N SER A 146 9.41 -24.15 -2.09
CA SER A 146 8.92 -24.08 -0.72
C SER A 146 10.00 -24.57 0.24
N ALA A 147 10.29 -23.78 1.26
CA ALA A 147 11.22 -24.18 2.32
C ALA A 147 10.73 -25.44 3.05
N TYR A 148 9.40 -25.62 3.14
CA TYR A 148 8.79 -26.81 3.71
C TYR A 148 9.09 -28.06 2.88
N ASP A 149 8.78 -28.04 1.57
CA ASP A 149 9.05 -29.18 0.67
C ASP A 149 10.53 -29.52 0.61
N TYR A 150 11.39 -28.51 0.61
CA TYR A 150 12.82 -28.69 0.61
C TYR A 150 13.28 -29.46 1.87
N MET A 151 12.83 -29.03 3.05
CA MET A 151 13.18 -29.71 4.31
C MET A 151 12.55 -31.10 4.40
N GLU A 152 11.32 -31.28 3.92
CA GLU A 152 10.64 -32.58 3.89
C GLU A 152 11.44 -33.57 3.02
N TRP A 153 11.86 -33.15 1.81
CA TRP A 153 12.68 -33.95 0.93
C TRP A 153 14.04 -34.33 1.56
N VAL A 154 14.72 -33.36 2.19
CA VAL A 154 15.99 -33.63 2.88
C VAL A 154 15.80 -34.65 4.00
N GLU A 155 14.75 -34.53 4.79
CA GLU A 155 14.46 -35.45 5.88
C GLU A 155 14.08 -36.86 5.37
N GLU A 156 13.36 -36.94 4.25
CA GLU A 156 13.07 -38.21 3.58
C GLU A 156 14.37 -38.90 3.15
N LYS A 157 15.30 -38.17 2.52
CA LYS A 157 16.58 -38.74 2.10
C LYS A 157 17.48 -39.12 3.27
N ARG A 158 17.40 -38.40 4.39
CA ARG A 158 18.10 -38.78 5.60
C ARG A 158 17.58 -40.11 6.15
N LYS A 159 16.27 -40.28 6.24
CA LYS A 159 15.66 -41.55 6.67
C LYS A 159 16.00 -42.70 5.75
N GLU A 160 15.91 -42.49 4.43
CA GLU A 160 16.29 -43.51 3.47
C GLU A 160 17.75 -43.96 3.65
N ALA A 161 18.69 -43.02 3.87
CA ALA A 161 20.07 -43.32 4.15
C ALA A 161 20.27 -44.10 5.46
N GLU A 162 19.52 -43.76 6.52
CA GLU A 162 19.55 -44.46 7.81
C GLU A 162 19.03 -45.90 7.68
N GLU A 163 17.92 -46.11 6.96
CA GLU A 163 17.27 -47.41 6.80
C GLU A 163 18.03 -48.35 5.85
N GLN A 164 18.56 -47.81 4.74
CA GLN A 164 19.19 -48.61 3.68
C GLN A 164 20.72 -48.60 3.76
N GLY A 165 21.32 -47.80 4.66
CA GLY A 165 22.74 -47.60 4.80
C GLY A 165 23.42 -46.85 3.64
N ARG A 166 22.65 -46.43 2.62
CA ARG A 166 23.11 -45.64 1.47
C ARG A 166 21.96 -44.96 0.74
N LEU A 167 22.26 -43.91 0.01
CA LEU A 167 21.38 -43.31 -0.98
C LEU A 167 21.66 -43.88 -2.38
N ASN A 168 20.70 -43.85 -3.27
CA ASN A 168 20.95 -44.11 -4.68
C ASN A 168 21.90 -43.02 -5.26
N PRO A 169 22.66 -43.30 -6.35
CA PRO A 169 23.69 -42.38 -6.88
C PRO A 169 23.14 -41.01 -7.30
N PHE A 170 21.88 -40.92 -7.77
CA PHE A 170 21.23 -39.69 -8.15
C PHE A 170 20.98 -38.82 -6.92
N ASP A 171 20.33 -39.36 -5.92
CA ASP A 171 20.03 -38.65 -4.68
C ASP A 171 21.29 -38.27 -3.90
N ALA A 172 22.31 -39.18 -3.88
CA ALA A 172 23.61 -38.87 -3.29
C ALA A 172 24.27 -37.64 -3.93
N THR A 173 24.16 -37.51 -5.27
CA THR A 173 24.70 -36.37 -6.00
C THR A 173 23.93 -35.07 -5.66
N MET A 174 22.63 -35.17 -5.52
CA MET A 174 21.80 -34.02 -5.14
C MET A 174 22.08 -33.55 -3.71
N VAL A 175 22.10 -34.49 -2.76
CA VAL A 175 22.40 -34.20 -1.35
C VAL A 175 23.79 -33.64 -1.14
N ALA A 176 24.80 -34.12 -1.91
CA ALA A 176 26.18 -33.63 -1.83
C ALA A 176 26.34 -32.13 -2.21
N GLN A 177 25.34 -31.52 -2.87
CA GLN A 177 25.34 -30.10 -3.21
C GLN A 177 24.77 -29.23 -2.09
N ILE A 178 24.10 -29.81 -1.10
CA ILE A 178 23.47 -29.11 0.01
C ILE A 178 24.53 -28.72 1.04
N THR A 179 24.57 -27.46 1.42
CA THR A 179 25.44 -26.96 2.48
C THR A 179 24.74 -26.84 3.82
N PRO A 180 25.45 -26.98 4.96
CA PRO A 180 24.88 -26.73 6.26
C PRO A 180 24.29 -25.32 6.44
N GLY A 181 24.93 -24.30 5.80
CA GLY A 181 24.43 -22.93 5.81
C GLY A 181 23.11 -22.77 5.05
N GLU A 182 22.94 -23.49 3.94
CA GLU A 182 21.67 -23.52 3.20
C GLU A 182 20.55 -24.14 4.04
N LEU A 183 20.79 -25.32 4.66
CA LEU A 183 19.81 -25.95 5.54
C LEU A 183 19.43 -25.05 6.72
N GLY A 184 20.42 -24.40 7.34
CA GLY A 184 20.17 -23.44 8.41
C GLY A 184 19.29 -22.28 7.95
N SER A 185 19.54 -21.72 6.79
CA SER A 185 18.75 -20.61 6.23
C SER A 185 17.31 -21.02 5.94
N VAL A 186 17.10 -22.21 5.37
CA VAL A 186 15.76 -22.77 5.11
C VAL A 186 15.00 -22.97 6.42
N PHE A 187 15.65 -23.58 7.42
CA PHE A 187 15.05 -23.81 8.72
C PHE A 187 14.65 -22.50 9.41
N HIS A 188 15.53 -21.49 9.40
CA HIS A 188 15.25 -20.19 9.98
C HIS A 188 14.12 -19.44 9.27
N ALA A 189 14.02 -19.54 7.95
CA ALA A 189 12.94 -18.92 7.19
C ALA A 189 11.56 -19.52 7.56
N LEU A 190 11.47 -20.85 7.67
CA LEU A 190 10.25 -21.54 8.14
C LEU A 190 9.89 -21.11 9.56
N LYS A 191 10.89 -21.13 10.45
CA LYS A 191 10.67 -20.83 11.87
C LYS A 191 10.25 -19.36 12.07
N PHE A 192 10.84 -18.44 11.33
CA PHE A 192 10.53 -17.01 11.41
C PHE A 192 9.03 -16.74 11.14
N ALA A 193 8.47 -17.27 10.05
CA ALA A 193 7.06 -17.09 9.73
C ALA A 193 6.14 -17.68 10.80
N GLU A 194 6.45 -18.91 11.28
CA GLU A 194 5.69 -19.59 12.33
C GLU A 194 5.72 -18.80 13.64
N ASP A 195 6.91 -18.37 14.08
CA ASP A 195 7.10 -17.66 15.35
C ASP A 195 6.38 -16.30 15.35
N LEU A 196 6.44 -15.53 14.24
CA LEU A 196 5.70 -14.27 14.11
C LEU A 196 4.18 -14.49 14.24
N VAL A 197 3.65 -15.49 13.56
CA VAL A 197 2.20 -15.77 13.60
C VAL A 197 1.78 -16.20 14.99
N VAL A 198 2.54 -17.08 15.66
CA VAL A 198 2.25 -17.51 17.02
C VAL A 198 2.28 -16.32 17.99
N GLU A 199 3.31 -15.49 17.91
CA GLU A 199 3.45 -14.30 18.78
C GLU A 199 2.27 -13.34 18.57
N TRP A 200 1.92 -13.04 17.33
CA TRP A 200 0.88 -12.05 17.04
C TRP A 200 -0.52 -12.53 17.34
N LEU A 201 -0.81 -13.80 17.07
CA LEU A 201 -2.09 -14.39 17.49
C LEU A 201 -2.28 -14.30 19.01
N ILE A 202 -1.24 -14.60 19.81
CA ILE A 202 -1.31 -14.53 21.26
C ILE A 202 -1.49 -13.09 21.74
N ASN A 203 -0.64 -12.17 21.23
CA ASN A 203 -0.56 -10.80 21.72
C ASN A 203 -1.75 -9.94 21.28
N TYR A 204 -2.35 -10.24 20.14
CA TYR A 204 -3.39 -9.41 19.53
C TYR A 204 -4.71 -10.15 19.36
N LYS A 205 -4.81 -11.11 18.46
CA LYS A 205 -6.07 -11.80 18.13
C LYS A 205 -6.69 -12.49 19.35
N PHE A 206 -5.88 -13.15 20.17
CA PHE A 206 -6.32 -13.88 21.36
C PHE A 206 -6.24 -13.05 22.64
N LYS A 207 -5.85 -11.78 22.58
CA LYS A 207 -5.73 -10.91 23.74
C LYS A 207 -7.02 -10.89 24.58
N LYS A 208 -8.17 -10.79 23.92
CA LYS A 208 -9.50 -10.75 24.57
C LYS A 208 -10.16 -12.13 24.74
N TRP A 209 -9.48 -13.22 24.42
CA TRP A 209 -10.03 -14.56 24.57
C TRP A 209 -9.92 -15.02 26.04
N ALA A 210 -10.98 -14.76 26.81
CA ALA A 210 -11.03 -14.99 28.25
C ALA A 210 -11.61 -16.35 28.64
N ALA A 211 -12.53 -16.92 27.83
CA ALA A 211 -13.19 -18.19 28.13
C ALA A 211 -13.49 -18.98 26.84
N THR A 212 -13.48 -20.30 26.94
CA THR A 212 -13.87 -21.19 25.84
C THR A 212 -15.36 -21.05 25.53
N GLU A 213 -15.75 -21.17 24.27
CA GLU A 213 -17.12 -20.94 23.84
C GLU A 213 -18.11 -21.99 24.37
N SER A 214 -17.73 -23.28 24.32
CA SER A 214 -18.61 -24.40 24.69
C SER A 214 -18.70 -24.65 26.21
N ARG A 215 -17.53 -24.69 26.89
CA ARG A 215 -17.48 -25.10 28.30
C ARG A 215 -17.30 -23.92 29.26
N LYS A 216 -17.14 -22.69 28.76
CA LYS A 216 -16.90 -21.48 29.56
C LYS A 216 -15.71 -21.57 30.53
N ILE A 217 -14.72 -22.41 30.20
CA ILE A 217 -13.51 -22.59 30.99
C ILE A 217 -12.60 -21.37 30.78
N PRO A 218 -12.02 -20.79 31.84
CA PRO A 218 -11.04 -19.70 31.69
C PRO A 218 -9.87 -20.12 30.79
N VAL A 219 -9.51 -19.25 29.86
CA VAL A 219 -8.43 -19.49 28.91
C VAL A 219 -7.11 -19.05 29.49
N THR A 220 -6.14 -19.96 29.52
CA THR A 220 -4.77 -19.69 29.99
C THR A 220 -3.87 -19.27 28.84
N GLU A 221 -2.73 -18.64 29.14
CA GLU A 221 -1.71 -18.29 28.15
C GLU A 221 -1.15 -19.54 27.43
N GLU A 222 -1.06 -20.69 28.13
CA GLU A 222 -0.67 -21.96 27.51
C GLU A 222 -1.69 -22.42 26.46
N MET A 223 -2.98 -22.28 26.74
CA MET A 223 -4.05 -22.58 25.77
C MET A 223 -3.98 -21.68 24.55
N LYS A 224 -3.73 -20.36 24.73
CA LYS A 224 -3.53 -19.43 23.62
C LYS A 224 -2.32 -19.82 22.77
N ARG A 225 -1.19 -20.13 23.40
CA ARG A 225 0.05 -20.55 22.73
C ARG A 225 -0.14 -21.84 21.93
N LYS A 226 -0.78 -22.83 22.55
CA LYS A 226 -1.09 -24.11 21.89
C LYS A 226 -1.95 -23.86 20.66
N ARG A 227 -3.04 -23.09 20.81
CA ARG A 227 -3.96 -22.79 19.70
C ARG A 227 -3.29 -21.99 18.58
N ALA A 228 -2.48 -20.99 18.92
CA ALA A 228 -1.71 -20.23 17.96
C ALA A 228 -0.73 -21.11 17.17
N GLY A 229 -0.04 -22.03 17.87
CA GLY A 229 0.86 -22.99 17.22
C GLY A 229 0.12 -23.97 16.29
N GLU A 230 -1.07 -24.44 16.67
CA GLU A 230 -1.91 -25.28 15.80
C GLU A 230 -2.28 -24.54 14.49
N ILE A 231 -2.74 -23.28 14.60
CA ILE A 231 -3.10 -22.46 13.45
C ILE A 231 -1.88 -22.17 12.58
N ALA A 232 -0.75 -21.78 13.17
CA ALA A 232 0.48 -21.52 12.42
C ALA A 232 0.93 -22.76 11.62
N LYS A 233 0.92 -23.95 12.25
CA LYS A 233 1.24 -25.22 11.57
C LYS A 233 0.31 -25.56 10.43
N GLU A 234 -1.00 -25.31 10.61
CA GLU A 234 -1.98 -25.54 9.53
C GLU A 234 -1.70 -24.62 8.33
N LEU A 235 -1.38 -23.34 8.58
CA LEU A 235 -1.09 -22.36 7.52
C LEU A 235 0.28 -22.57 6.85
N THR A 236 1.26 -23.16 7.55
CA THR A 236 2.57 -23.53 6.96
C THR A 236 2.56 -24.89 6.27
N ASN A 237 1.52 -25.71 6.47
CA ASN A 237 1.46 -27.07 5.93
C ASN A 237 1.27 -27.07 4.42
N HIS A 238 2.40 -27.09 3.69
CA HIS A 238 2.40 -27.12 2.24
C HIS A 238 1.70 -28.36 1.66
N SER A 239 1.87 -29.52 2.29
CA SER A 239 1.23 -30.77 1.86
C SER A 239 -0.30 -30.69 1.86
N LYS A 240 -0.90 -29.91 2.79
CA LYS A 240 -2.35 -29.66 2.84
C LYS A 240 -2.78 -28.70 1.71
N TRP A 241 -2.08 -27.61 1.53
CA TRP A 241 -2.47 -26.55 0.60
C TRP A 241 -1.94 -26.79 -0.82
N ARG A 242 -0.86 -27.54 -1.00
CA ARG A 242 -0.22 -27.99 -2.25
C ARG A 242 0.36 -26.88 -3.15
N LEU A 243 -0.13 -25.66 -3.05
CA LEU A 243 0.30 -24.53 -3.86
C LEU A 243 0.44 -23.29 -2.96
N HIS A 244 1.58 -22.61 -3.06
CA HIS A 244 1.81 -21.34 -2.35
C HIS A 244 0.75 -20.27 -2.66
N GLY A 245 0.24 -20.24 -3.89
CA GLY A 245 -0.86 -19.35 -4.30
C GLY A 245 -2.26 -19.80 -3.93
N ARG A 246 -2.43 -20.91 -3.17
CA ARG A 246 -3.75 -21.44 -2.79
C ARG A 246 -4.57 -20.37 -2.08
N SER A 247 -5.83 -20.19 -2.52
CA SER A 247 -6.80 -19.35 -1.83
C SER A 247 -7.41 -20.09 -0.65
N ILE A 248 -7.14 -19.59 0.55
CA ILE A 248 -7.73 -20.07 1.80
C ILE A 248 -8.91 -19.14 2.09
N LYS A 249 -10.12 -19.67 2.05
CA LYS A 249 -11.37 -18.92 2.19
C LYS A 249 -11.81 -18.85 3.65
N ILE A 250 -12.88 -18.08 3.91
CA ILE A 250 -13.41 -17.88 5.26
C ILE A 250 -13.70 -19.22 5.94
N ASP A 251 -14.36 -20.13 5.24
CA ASP A 251 -14.74 -21.44 5.80
C ASP A 251 -13.50 -22.28 6.20
N ASP A 252 -12.46 -22.29 5.34
CA ASP A 252 -11.18 -22.94 5.65
C ASP A 252 -10.52 -22.33 6.89
N LEU A 253 -10.56 -20.98 7.01
CA LEU A 253 -9.97 -20.23 8.12
C LEU A 253 -10.72 -20.50 9.44
N GLU A 254 -12.04 -20.58 9.39
CA GLU A 254 -12.88 -20.92 10.53
C GLU A 254 -12.68 -22.39 10.95
N GLU A 255 -12.50 -23.32 10.00
CA GLU A 255 -12.18 -24.72 10.27
C GLU A 255 -10.86 -24.87 11.03
N ILE A 256 -9.81 -24.16 10.64
CA ILE A 256 -8.54 -24.15 11.38
C ILE A 256 -8.60 -23.36 12.69
N GLY A 257 -9.74 -22.69 12.98
CA GLY A 257 -10.06 -22.02 14.25
C GLY A 257 -9.73 -20.56 14.34
N LEU A 258 -9.61 -19.87 13.23
CA LEU A 258 -9.57 -18.41 13.19
C LEU A 258 -11.01 -17.86 13.23
N LYS A 259 -11.24 -16.87 14.06
CA LYS A 259 -12.50 -16.13 14.07
C LYS A 259 -12.44 -15.01 13.03
N ILE A 260 -13.30 -15.10 12.03
CA ILE A 260 -13.41 -14.14 10.92
C ILE A 260 -14.71 -13.36 11.07
N THR A 261 -14.65 -12.04 10.88
CA THR A 261 -15.83 -11.19 10.76
C THR A 261 -16.26 -11.16 9.29
N ARG A 262 -17.40 -11.79 8.99
CA ARG A 262 -17.95 -11.84 7.64
C ARG A 262 -18.60 -10.49 7.29
N ILE A 263 -17.99 -9.76 6.37
CA ILE A 263 -18.46 -8.41 5.96
C ILE A 263 -19.83 -8.50 5.29
N ASP A 264 -20.09 -9.55 4.51
CA ASP A 264 -21.34 -9.75 3.75
C ASP A 264 -22.58 -9.86 4.66
N GLY A 265 -22.41 -10.12 5.94
CA GLY A 265 -23.47 -10.03 6.95
C GLY A 265 -23.97 -8.59 7.21
N ASN A 266 -23.23 -7.56 6.74
CA ASN A 266 -23.63 -6.16 6.78
C ASN A 266 -23.66 -5.59 5.35
N PRO A 267 -24.81 -5.60 4.66
CA PRO A 267 -24.91 -5.26 3.24
C PRO A 267 -24.35 -3.87 2.87
N LYS A 268 -24.53 -2.87 3.76
CA LYS A 268 -24.01 -1.51 3.51
C LYS A 268 -22.48 -1.45 3.60
N LEU A 269 -21.88 -2.15 4.55
CA LEU A 269 -20.43 -2.22 4.68
C LEU A 269 -19.83 -3.04 3.53
N ALA A 270 -20.47 -4.16 3.18
CA ALA A 270 -20.08 -5.01 2.06
C ALA A 270 -20.05 -4.22 0.74
N GLU A 271 -21.10 -3.44 0.48
CA GLU A 271 -21.16 -2.59 -0.71
C GLU A 271 -19.97 -1.62 -0.79
N ILE A 272 -19.64 -0.92 0.29
CA ILE A 272 -18.52 0.03 0.33
C ILE A 272 -17.20 -0.72 0.05
N VAL A 273 -16.97 -1.86 0.70
CA VAL A 273 -15.74 -2.63 0.53
C VAL A 273 -15.60 -3.20 -0.89
N TYR A 274 -16.67 -3.73 -1.48
CA TYR A 274 -16.65 -4.19 -2.87
C TYR A 274 -16.44 -3.04 -3.86
N ARG A 275 -16.97 -1.85 -3.58
CA ARG A 275 -16.73 -0.66 -4.40
C ARG A 275 -15.27 -0.20 -4.31
N ILE A 276 -14.66 -0.21 -3.12
CA ILE A 276 -13.22 0.07 -2.94
C ILE A 276 -12.40 -0.92 -3.78
N GLN A 277 -12.67 -2.22 -3.69
CA GLN A 277 -12.00 -3.24 -4.49
C GLN A 277 -12.16 -2.99 -5.99
N THR A 278 -13.37 -2.70 -6.43
CA THR A 278 -13.68 -2.44 -7.84
C THR A 278 -12.94 -1.22 -8.36
N VAL A 279 -12.92 -0.11 -7.61
CA VAL A 279 -12.21 1.11 -7.99
C VAL A 279 -10.70 0.88 -8.04
N CYS A 280 -10.12 0.15 -7.08
CA CYS A 280 -8.70 -0.23 -7.14
C CYS A 280 -8.38 -1.03 -8.41
N ARG A 281 -9.22 -2.01 -8.78
CA ARG A 281 -9.04 -2.80 -10.01
C ARG A 281 -9.15 -1.94 -11.27
N LEU A 282 -10.15 -1.07 -11.34
CA LEU A 282 -10.30 -0.15 -12.47
C LEU A 282 -9.10 0.81 -12.58
N LEU A 283 -8.57 1.32 -11.47
CA LEU A 283 -7.34 2.12 -11.47
C LEU A 283 -6.15 1.31 -12.01
N PHE A 284 -6.01 0.05 -11.61
CA PHE A 284 -4.95 -0.81 -12.14
C PHE A 284 -5.13 -1.10 -13.63
N ASP A 285 -6.35 -1.30 -14.11
CA ASP A 285 -6.62 -1.69 -15.51
C ASP A 285 -6.54 -0.50 -16.46
N THR A 286 -6.90 0.70 -16.00
CA THR A 286 -7.00 1.89 -16.86
C THR A 286 -5.80 2.84 -16.79
N THR A 287 -4.87 2.58 -15.85
CA THR A 287 -3.67 3.41 -15.64
C THR A 287 -2.39 2.57 -15.58
N SER A 288 -1.24 3.23 -15.46
CA SER A 288 0.05 2.60 -15.19
C SER A 288 0.28 2.28 -13.70
N PHE A 289 -0.70 2.50 -12.84
CA PHE A 289 -0.59 2.22 -11.41
C PHE A 289 -0.44 0.71 -11.16
N PHE A 290 0.40 0.38 -10.16
CA PHE A 290 0.57 -1.00 -9.74
C PHE A 290 0.50 -1.18 -8.20
N LYS A 291 0.62 -0.10 -7.44
CA LYS A 291 0.32 -0.07 -6.00
C LYS A 291 -0.43 1.19 -5.62
N ILE A 292 -1.42 1.04 -4.77
CA ILE A 292 -2.26 2.09 -4.20
C ILE A 292 -2.03 2.13 -2.71
N PHE A 293 -1.73 3.31 -2.20
CA PHE A 293 -1.70 3.65 -0.78
C PHE A 293 -2.61 4.85 -0.59
N ALA A 294 -3.70 4.69 0.15
CA ALA A 294 -4.69 5.76 0.29
C ALA A 294 -5.33 5.79 1.67
N THR A 295 -5.64 6.99 2.13
CA THR A 295 -6.50 7.29 3.26
C THR A 295 -7.59 8.23 2.76
N GLN A 296 -8.52 8.63 3.60
CA GLN A 296 -9.52 9.63 3.21
C GLN A 296 -8.89 11.00 2.84
N ASP A 297 -7.71 11.32 3.35
CA ASP A 297 -7.07 12.63 3.22
C ASP A 297 -5.93 12.66 2.20
N ASN A 298 -5.24 11.52 2.02
CA ASN A 298 -4.00 11.44 1.24
C ASN A 298 -3.93 10.16 0.40
N LYS A 299 -3.21 10.23 -0.69
CA LYS A 299 -2.98 9.10 -1.59
C LYS A 299 -1.57 9.14 -2.20
N ILE A 300 -0.96 7.98 -2.35
CA ILE A 300 0.28 7.76 -3.10
C ILE A 300 0.06 6.56 -4.02
N PHE A 301 0.29 6.73 -5.31
CA PHE A 301 0.20 5.67 -6.30
C PHE A 301 1.56 5.41 -6.92
N ARG A 302 2.01 4.16 -6.87
CA ARG A 302 3.22 3.75 -7.59
C ARG A 302 2.87 3.37 -9.03
N GLN A 303 3.68 3.87 -9.96
CA GLN A 303 3.49 3.67 -11.39
C GLN A 303 4.60 2.81 -11.97
N ALA A 304 4.24 1.90 -12.88
CA ALA A 304 5.20 1.18 -13.69
C ALA A 304 5.63 2.08 -14.87
N VAL A 305 6.91 2.42 -14.90
CA VAL A 305 7.50 3.13 -16.04
C VAL A 305 8.14 2.08 -16.94
N PRO A 306 7.85 2.02 -18.26
CA PRO A 306 8.52 1.10 -19.17
C PRO A 306 10.03 1.29 -19.11
N VAL A 307 10.80 0.19 -19.00
CA VAL A 307 12.26 0.23 -19.04
C VAL A 307 12.70 0.84 -20.36
N GLY A 308 13.48 1.93 -20.31
CA GLY A 308 13.94 2.67 -21.48
C GLY A 308 13.02 3.77 -21.98
N ALA A 309 11.84 3.98 -21.37
CA ALA A 309 11.11 5.21 -21.60
C ALA A 309 11.89 6.38 -21.00
N PRO A 310 12.17 7.45 -21.75
CA PRO A 310 12.75 8.63 -21.14
C PRO A 310 11.82 9.11 -20.05
N ILE A 311 12.36 9.32 -18.84
CA ILE A 311 11.63 9.96 -17.76
C ILE A 311 11.21 11.33 -18.31
N ARG A 312 9.98 11.46 -18.77
CA ARG A 312 9.39 12.76 -19.03
C ARG A 312 9.16 13.38 -17.65
N ILE A 313 10.16 14.10 -17.18
CA ILE A 313 9.90 15.14 -16.19
C ILE A 313 8.81 15.99 -16.83
N PRO A 314 7.61 16.14 -16.21
CA PRO A 314 6.61 17.04 -16.77
C PRO A 314 7.33 18.38 -16.96
N GLU A 315 7.55 18.77 -18.19
CA GLU A 315 8.00 20.13 -18.47
C GLU A 315 6.92 21.01 -17.86
N LYS A 316 7.29 21.73 -16.80
CA LYS A 316 6.44 22.81 -16.31
C LYS A 316 6.09 23.61 -17.56
N PRO A 317 4.81 23.87 -17.84
CA PRO A 317 4.43 24.62 -19.05
C PRO A 317 5.32 25.86 -19.06
N THR A 318 6.07 26.02 -20.14
CA THR A 318 6.98 27.17 -20.30
C THR A 318 6.12 28.39 -20.52
N VAL A 319 5.67 28.97 -19.41
CA VAL A 319 4.93 30.24 -19.44
C VAL A 319 5.96 31.32 -19.76
N ASP A 320 5.88 31.85 -20.97
CA ASP A 320 6.79 32.91 -21.39
C ASP A 320 6.42 34.28 -20.80
N ILE A 321 5.19 34.41 -20.32
CA ILE A 321 4.62 35.67 -19.79
C ILE A 321 3.68 35.32 -18.63
N ALA A 322 3.73 36.09 -17.56
CA ALA A 322 2.73 36.09 -16.49
C ALA A 322 1.96 37.42 -16.47
N GLU A 323 0.64 37.33 -16.50
CA GLU A 323 -0.25 38.49 -16.33
C GLU A 323 -0.55 38.69 -14.85
N ILE A 324 -0.52 39.93 -14.40
CA ILE A 324 -0.68 40.30 -12.98
C ILE A 324 -1.69 41.44 -12.89
N GLU A 325 -2.70 41.30 -12.09
CA GLU A 325 -3.59 42.40 -11.71
C GLU A 325 -3.32 42.79 -10.26
N GLN A 326 -2.91 44.08 -10.06
CA GLN A 326 -2.64 44.60 -8.75
C GLN A 326 -3.54 45.79 -8.45
N LYS A 327 -4.27 45.75 -7.33
CA LYS A 327 -5.10 46.86 -6.84
C LYS A 327 -4.35 47.70 -5.83
N CYS A 328 -4.50 49.02 -5.95
CA CYS A 328 -3.99 49.93 -4.95
C CYS A 328 -4.80 49.80 -3.64
N PRO A 329 -4.17 49.51 -2.48
CA PRO A 329 -4.89 49.31 -1.24
C PRO A 329 -5.49 50.62 -0.70
N LYS A 330 -5.04 51.80 -1.17
CA LYS A 330 -5.52 53.08 -0.70
C LYS A 330 -6.72 53.63 -1.48
N CYS A 331 -6.73 53.48 -2.83
CA CYS A 331 -7.77 54.08 -3.68
C CYS A 331 -8.52 53.11 -4.56
N GLY A 332 -8.12 51.81 -4.58
CA GLY A 332 -8.78 50.76 -5.37
C GLY A 332 -8.42 50.74 -6.87
N GLU A 333 -7.59 51.64 -7.34
CA GLU A 333 -7.13 51.70 -8.75
C GLU A 333 -6.44 50.38 -9.11
N THR A 334 -6.78 49.81 -10.29
CA THR A 334 -6.27 48.51 -10.74
C THR A 334 -5.18 48.72 -11.80
N TYR A 335 -4.02 48.10 -11.59
CA TYR A 335 -2.92 48.08 -12.51
C TYR A 335 -2.78 46.69 -13.15
N LYS A 336 -2.73 46.61 -14.48
CA LYS A 336 -2.44 45.40 -15.22
C LYS A 336 -1.00 45.36 -15.62
N LEU A 337 -0.24 44.40 -15.11
CA LEU A 337 1.18 44.24 -15.42
C LEU A 337 1.41 42.91 -16.15
N TYR A 338 2.53 42.85 -16.87
CA TYR A 338 3.03 41.57 -17.39
C TYR A 338 4.49 41.38 -17.00
N ALA A 339 4.83 40.18 -16.58
CA ALA A 339 6.18 39.72 -16.32
C ALA A 339 6.63 38.78 -17.43
N LYS A 340 7.75 39.05 -18.10
CA LYS A 340 8.29 38.18 -19.15
C LYS A 340 9.44 37.34 -18.64
N PHE A 341 9.56 36.12 -19.18
CA PHE A 341 10.60 35.15 -18.84
C PHE A 341 11.50 34.84 -20.05
N VAL A 342 11.26 35.51 -21.18
CA VAL A 342 12.03 35.39 -22.43
C VAL A 342 12.32 36.78 -23.00
N HIS A 343 13.48 36.93 -23.64
CA HIS A 343 13.82 38.14 -24.38
C HIS A 343 13.13 38.13 -25.77
N ASN A 344 11.93 38.65 -25.82
CA ASN A 344 11.19 38.81 -27.09
C ASN A 344 10.52 40.20 -27.18
N PRO A 345 11.04 41.10 -28.01
CA PRO A 345 10.50 42.46 -28.14
C PRO A 345 9.04 42.54 -28.62
N LYS A 346 8.56 41.53 -29.36
CA LYS A 346 7.16 41.49 -29.80
C LYS A 346 6.17 41.42 -28.61
N ILE A 347 6.57 40.77 -27.51
CA ILE A 347 5.75 40.69 -26.30
C ILE A 347 5.44 42.10 -25.76
N ASP A 348 6.46 42.98 -25.73
CA ASP A 348 6.31 44.33 -25.18
C ASP A 348 5.36 45.17 -25.99
N VAL A 349 5.38 45.00 -27.33
CA VAL A 349 4.45 45.69 -28.27
C VAL A 349 3.02 45.19 -28.05
N ASP A 350 2.84 43.86 -28.02
CA ASP A 350 1.52 43.25 -27.92
C ASP A 350 0.83 43.59 -26.61
N PHE A 351 1.58 43.55 -25.47
CA PHE A 351 1.02 43.80 -24.15
C PHE A 351 0.77 45.28 -23.90
N LYS A 352 1.63 46.17 -24.40
CA LYS A 352 1.38 47.61 -24.33
C LYS A 352 0.12 48.00 -25.13
N ASN A 353 -0.11 47.39 -26.29
CA ASN A 353 -1.32 47.60 -27.06
C ASN A 353 -2.60 47.12 -26.36
N LYS A 354 -2.47 46.12 -25.44
CA LYS A 354 -3.57 45.63 -24.62
C LYS A 354 -3.74 46.41 -23.30
N GLY A 355 -2.95 47.48 -23.09
CA GLY A 355 -3.03 48.32 -21.90
C GLY A 355 -2.32 47.77 -20.68
N PHE A 356 -1.41 46.81 -20.83
CA PHE A 356 -0.58 46.30 -19.74
C PHE A 356 0.71 47.10 -19.67
N ILE A 357 1.24 47.25 -18.42
CA ILE A 357 2.54 47.87 -18.17
C ILE A 357 3.58 46.76 -17.85
N PRO A 358 4.83 46.90 -18.28
CA PRO A 358 5.88 45.94 -17.95
C PRO A 358 6.14 45.90 -16.45
N PHE A 359 6.56 44.75 -15.95
CA PHE A 359 6.94 44.62 -14.55
C PHE A 359 8.13 45.56 -14.21
N PRO A 360 8.00 46.46 -13.21
CA PRO A 360 9.00 47.50 -12.94
C PRO A 360 10.30 46.89 -12.37
N LYS A 361 11.45 47.54 -12.72
CA LYS A 361 12.80 47.11 -12.29
C LYS A 361 12.98 47.05 -10.79
N ASP A 362 12.45 48.05 -10.09
CA ASP A 362 12.52 48.18 -8.65
C ASP A 362 11.41 47.44 -7.90
N ALA A 363 10.59 46.67 -8.65
CA ALA A 363 9.43 45.98 -8.13
C ALA A 363 8.46 46.90 -7.35
N LYS A 364 8.29 48.14 -7.77
CA LYS A 364 7.42 49.14 -7.13
C LYS A 364 6.59 49.90 -8.15
N ILE A 365 5.37 50.28 -7.79
CA ILE A 365 4.49 51.15 -8.56
C ILE A 365 4.06 52.31 -7.68
N ILE A 366 4.19 53.52 -8.18
CA ILE A 366 3.59 54.69 -7.55
C ILE A 366 2.21 54.91 -8.13
N CYS A 367 1.17 54.69 -7.31
CA CYS A 367 -0.20 54.90 -7.68
C CYS A 367 -0.50 56.39 -7.94
N LYS A 368 -1.51 56.70 -8.76
CA LYS A 368 -2.01 58.09 -8.99
C LYS A 368 -2.38 58.82 -7.70
N CYS A 369 -2.72 58.10 -6.64
CA CYS A 369 -3.01 58.67 -5.32
C CYS A 369 -1.76 58.90 -4.46
N GLY A 370 -0.54 58.67 -5.01
CA GLY A 370 0.75 58.84 -4.32
C GLY A 370 1.15 57.67 -3.42
N PHE A 371 0.36 56.58 -3.38
CA PHE A 371 0.68 55.37 -2.60
C PHE A 371 1.69 54.48 -3.36
N GLU A 372 2.77 54.07 -2.67
CA GLU A 372 3.76 53.12 -3.23
C GLU A 372 3.30 51.69 -2.99
N ILE A 373 3.18 50.91 -4.07
CA ILE A 373 2.78 49.52 -4.06
C ILE A 373 4.03 48.66 -4.25
N ASP A 374 4.39 47.87 -3.24
CA ASP A 374 5.49 46.91 -3.32
C ASP A 374 5.07 45.63 -4.02
N LEU A 375 5.78 45.21 -5.06
CA LEU A 375 5.53 44.02 -5.86
C LEU A 375 6.58 42.93 -5.65
N LEU A 376 7.53 43.12 -4.70
CA LEU A 376 8.61 42.15 -4.47
C LEU A 376 8.08 40.76 -4.07
N GLY A 377 7.04 40.71 -3.25
CA GLY A 377 6.38 39.48 -2.85
C GLY A 377 5.78 38.74 -4.04
N ILE A 378 5.13 39.48 -4.96
CA ILE A 378 4.54 38.93 -6.18
C ILE A 378 5.62 38.41 -7.13
N LYS A 379 6.71 39.18 -7.30
CA LYS A 379 7.88 38.75 -8.08
C LYS A 379 8.43 37.41 -7.60
N ASN A 380 8.70 37.29 -6.32
CA ASN A 380 9.24 36.08 -5.70
C ASN A 380 8.28 34.88 -5.88
N GLN A 381 6.99 35.09 -5.70
CA GLN A 381 5.98 34.04 -5.88
C GLN A 381 5.95 33.53 -7.32
N ILE A 382 5.98 34.42 -8.31
CA ILE A 382 5.98 34.06 -9.73
C ILE A 382 7.27 33.34 -10.11
N GLU A 383 8.43 33.80 -9.63
CA GLU A 383 9.73 33.16 -9.87
C GLU A 383 9.79 31.75 -9.27
N ILE A 384 9.22 31.56 -8.07
CA ILE A 384 9.11 30.22 -7.44
C ILE A 384 8.19 29.31 -8.23
N GLN A 385 7.01 29.79 -8.65
CA GLN A 385 6.02 28.99 -9.37
C GLN A 385 6.50 28.58 -10.78
N THR A 386 7.18 29.50 -11.47
CA THR A 386 7.64 29.26 -12.85
C THR A 386 9.04 28.62 -12.91
N GLY A 387 9.83 28.73 -11.83
CA GLY A 387 11.24 28.33 -11.82
C GLY A 387 12.14 29.20 -12.71
N ARG A 388 11.66 30.39 -13.15
CA ARG A 388 12.34 31.33 -14.04
C ARG A 388 12.40 32.71 -13.39
N LYS A 389 13.43 33.47 -13.73
CA LYS A 389 13.52 34.87 -13.27
C LYS A 389 12.78 35.82 -14.17
N VAL A 390 12.10 36.78 -13.57
CA VAL A 390 11.43 37.88 -14.31
C VAL A 390 12.48 38.76 -14.97
N ILE A 391 12.36 38.90 -16.30
CA ILE A 391 13.24 39.81 -17.07
C ILE A 391 12.65 41.21 -16.96
N VAL A 392 13.43 42.10 -16.36
CA VAL A 392 13.12 43.52 -16.25
C VAL A 392 14.13 44.30 -17.08
N GLU A 393 13.68 45.12 -18.02
CA GLU A 393 14.51 45.99 -18.87
C GLU A 393 14.49 47.42 -18.41
#